data_19d8310a4d6ba9e3f64fbb0bf15d154c
#
_entry.id   19d8310a4d6ba9e3f64fbb0bf15d154c
#
_cell.length_a   1.000
_cell.length_b   1.000
_cell.length_c   1.000
_cell.angle_alpha   90.00
_cell.angle_beta   90.00
_cell.angle_gamma   90.00
#
_symmetry.space_group_name_H-M   'P 1'
#
loop_
_entity.id
_entity.type
_entity.pdbx_description
1 polymer ?
#
loop_
_entity_poly.entity_id
_entity_poly.type
_entity_poly.pdbx_seq_one_letter_code
_entity_poly.pdbx_strand_id
1 'polypeptide(L)'
;MKNLWNDGDAERLVADYAKKGVARDLALRVYTTRLLGGEPRLVLHGGGNTSCKTKATDLVGDEWDVLCVKGSGWDMGVIEPQGLPAVKLGALLKARALASLADEDMVALQRANLIDPASPNPSVETLLHAFLPHKFVDHTHSTAILAIVDQADSKPLIKTMFGDKMGYVPYIKPGFDLAKVAADVYDADPSVEGLILDKHGIFTFGDDARQAYDRMIHYVNVAEDYVAKHGKPQPAKVTLPAKLATPAAIAPMLRGAVAVSRGEGRFDRMISDFRTSDAIVDFINSAGIADYAARGVSTPDLSIRIKTGPMAVPAPDADKAGDYKAVIKSHVEAFASDYRAYFETNDALDDVERTMLDPMPRLTLVPGLGMFGHGRTLKDAKIASDVGEMWIEAVRGAEAVGSFHPLSKADLFPLEYWSLEQAKLASNKPKPLTGQVVLITGGAGAIGAATAKLFAANGAHAVVVDLDAARAAEAAKAXTSRRRRTRCASCWNRAPAVCCCSTPPSRRSTRVRNSAPMVCRRRRRYSCPGNMRSTTARTASAPMRSTPTASAPAC
;
A
#
# COMPACT_ATOMS: atom_id res chain seq x y z
N MET A 1 -15.91 -3.59 -15.01
CA MET A 1 -15.47 -2.18 -14.81
C MET A 1 -15.59 -1.37 -16.10
N LYS A 2 -15.52 -0.01 -16.01
CA LYS A 2 -15.69 0.89 -17.16
C LYS A 2 -14.34 1.13 -17.86
N ASN A 3 -14.35 1.07 -19.19
CA ASN A 3 -13.21 1.55 -19.98
C ASN A 3 -13.19 3.08 -19.94
N LEU A 4 -12.09 3.67 -19.49
CA LEU A 4 -11.94 5.11 -19.31
C LEU A 4 -11.06 5.78 -20.39
N TRP A 5 -10.65 5.05 -21.42
CA TRP A 5 -9.89 5.63 -22.52
C TRP A 5 -10.69 6.76 -23.18
N ASN A 6 -10.03 7.88 -23.45
CA ASN A 6 -10.60 9.01 -24.17
C ASN A 6 -9.52 9.60 -25.09
N ASP A 7 -9.79 9.62 -26.39
CA ASP A 7 -8.82 10.07 -27.38
C ASP A 7 -8.43 11.55 -27.17
N GLY A 8 -9.39 12.40 -26.80
CA GLY A 8 -9.12 13.83 -26.54
C GLY A 8 -8.19 14.04 -25.35
N ASP A 9 -8.37 13.27 -24.27
CA ASP A 9 -7.50 13.34 -23.08
C ASP A 9 -6.10 12.81 -23.40
N ALA A 10 -6.01 11.72 -24.15
CA ALA A 10 -4.75 11.13 -24.57
C ALA A 10 -3.93 12.13 -25.41
N GLU A 11 -4.57 12.75 -26.42
CA GLU A 11 -3.89 13.70 -27.30
C GLU A 11 -3.50 14.99 -26.56
N ARG A 12 -4.34 15.48 -25.62
CA ARG A 12 -3.95 16.61 -24.77
C ARG A 12 -2.70 16.30 -23.96
N LEU A 13 -2.65 15.12 -23.35
CA LEU A 13 -1.48 14.71 -22.54
C LEU A 13 -0.24 14.60 -23.43
N VAL A 14 -0.37 14.03 -24.62
CA VAL A 14 0.74 13.93 -25.60
C VAL A 14 1.25 15.35 -25.94
N ALA A 15 0.34 16.27 -26.28
CA ALA A 15 0.71 17.65 -26.62
C ALA A 15 1.41 18.37 -25.44
N ASP A 16 0.94 18.17 -24.21
CA ASP A 16 1.54 18.80 -23.04
C ASP A 16 2.93 18.24 -22.71
N TYR A 17 3.12 16.93 -22.88
CA TYR A 17 4.43 16.31 -22.66
C TYR A 17 5.40 16.59 -23.81
N ALA A 18 4.93 16.74 -25.05
CA ALA A 18 5.77 17.14 -26.19
C ALA A 18 6.47 18.47 -25.93
N LYS A 19 5.78 19.44 -25.27
CA LYS A 19 6.37 20.73 -24.85
C LYS A 19 7.56 20.56 -23.89
N LYS A 20 7.64 19.39 -23.23
CA LYS A 20 8.71 19.05 -22.27
C LYS A 20 9.73 18.07 -22.87
N GLY A 21 9.67 17.82 -24.18
CA GLY A 21 10.56 16.92 -24.88
C GLY A 21 10.27 15.42 -24.66
N VAL A 22 9.08 15.06 -24.17
CA VAL A 22 8.70 13.66 -23.95
C VAL A 22 8.12 13.09 -25.25
N ALA A 23 8.64 11.93 -25.67
CA ALA A 23 8.17 11.22 -26.87
C ALA A 23 6.71 10.78 -26.73
N ARG A 24 5.99 10.73 -27.86
CA ARG A 24 4.57 10.35 -27.93
C ARG A 24 4.27 9.02 -27.22
N ASP A 25 5.07 7.98 -27.51
CA ASP A 25 4.87 6.65 -26.92
C ASP A 25 4.93 6.69 -25.39
N LEU A 26 5.92 7.39 -24.84
CA LEU A 26 6.08 7.53 -23.39
C LEU A 26 4.92 8.34 -22.78
N ALA A 27 4.46 9.39 -23.49
CA ALA A 27 3.29 10.18 -23.04
C ALA A 27 2.02 9.30 -22.99
N LEU A 28 1.76 8.51 -24.04
CA LEU A 28 0.64 7.55 -24.06
C LEU A 28 0.79 6.49 -22.98
N ARG A 29 2.02 6.01 -22.74
CA ARG A 29 2.29 5.05 -21.65
C ARG A 29 1.96 5.64 -20.28
N VAL A 30 2.32 6.90 -20.03
CA VAL A 30 1.93 7.60 -18.79
C VAL A 30 0.40 7.68 -18.68
N TYR A 31 -0.28 8.00 -19.78
CA TYR A 31 -1.75 8.11 -19.81
C TYR A 31 -2.41 6.80 -19.40
N THR A 32 -2.08 5.69 -20.08
CA THR A 32 -2.70 4.40 -19.76
C THR A 32 -2.28 3.87 -18.39
N THR A 33 -1.03 4.10 -17.98
CA THR A 33 -0.59 3.73 -16.62
C THR A 33 -1.44 4.42 -15.55
N ARG A 34 -1.76 5.71 -15.75
CA ARG A 34 -2.63 6.44 -14.82
C ARG A 34 -4.06 5.94 -14.83
N LEU A 35 -4.59 5.53 -15.99
CA LEU A 35 -5.93 4.92 -16.06
C LEU A 35 -5.98 3.63 -15.25
N LEU A 36 -4.98 2.77 -15.42
CA LEU A 36 -4.88 1.50 -14.66
C LEU A 36 -4.68 1.76 -13.16
N GLY A 37 -3.74 2.64 -12.80
CA GLY A 37 -3.43 2.98 -11.41
C GLY A 37 -4.51 3.78 -10.70
N GLY A 38 -5.46 4.36 -11.44
CA GLY A 38 -6.60 5.07 -10.89
C GLY A 38 -7.75 4.17 -10.46
N GLU A 39 -7.69 2.87 -10.80
CA GLU A 39 -8.73 1.89 -10.43
C GLU A 39 -8.16 0.92 -9.37
N PRO A 40 -8.58 1.07 -8.10
CA PRO A 40 -8.05 0.23 -7.00
C PRO A 40 -8.28 -1.27 -7.18
N ARG A 41 -9.29 -1.67 -7.97
CA ARG A 41 -9.55 -3.09 -8.25
C ARG A 41 -8.58 -3.68 -9.27
N LEU A 42 -7.74 -2.85 -9.90
CA LEU A 42 -6.67 -3.30 -10.80
C LEU A 42 -5.33 -3.35 -10.10
N VAL A 43 -4.99 -2.30 -9.35
CA VAL A 43 -3.65 -2.21 -8.74
C VAL A 43 -3.64 -1.20 -7.59
N LEU A 44 -2.83 -1.48 -6.55
CA LEU A 44 -2.67 -0.60 -5.39
C LEU A 44 -1.17 -0.35 -5.07
N HIS A 45 -0.87 0.85 -4.63
CA HIS A 45 0.33 1.21 -3.83
C HIS A 45 1.67 0.68 -4.35
N GLY A 46 1.93 0.83 -5.62
CA GLY A 46 3.21 0.43 -6.22
C GLY A 46 3.24 -1.00 -6.75
N GLY A 47 2.14 -1.73 -6.61
CA GLY A 47 1.93 -3.01 -7.29
C GLY A 47 1.74 -2.82 -8.79
N GLY A 48 1.74 -3.90 -9.56
CA GLY A 48 1.61 -3.87 -11.00
C GLY A 48 2.68 -3.04 -11.69
N ASN A 49 2.71 -3.08 -13.00
CA ASN A 49 3.64 -2.26 -13.79
C ASN A 49 3.22 -2.21 -15.25
N THR A 50 3.84 -1.29 -15.98
CA THR A 50 3.55 -1.07 -17.40
C THR A 50 4.84 -0.70 -18.11
N SER A 51 4.89 -0.95 -19.42
CA SER A 51 6.04 -0.55 -20.21
C SER A 51 5.66 -0.15 -21.63
N CYS A 52 6.59 0.53 -22.31
CA CYS A 52 6.56 0.69 -23.76
C CYS A 52 7.97 0.59 -24.33
N LYS A 53 8.08 -0.06 -25.49
CA LYS A 53 9.29 -0.08 -26.30
C LYS A 53 9.28 1.15 -27.21
N THR A 54 10.38 1.92 -27.20
CA THR A 54 10.49 3.16 -27.95
C THR A 54 11.97 3.49 -28.16
N LYS A 55 12.29 4.71 -28.55
CA LYS A 55 13.66 5.20 -28.69
C LYS A 55 13.96 6.28 -27.66
N ALA A 56 15.20 6.33 -27.23
CA ALA A 56 15.71 7.38 -26.33
C ALA A 56 17.15 7.74 -26.71
N THR A 57 17.49 9.01 -26.52
CA THR A 57 18.82 9.54 -26.82
C THR A 57 19.60 9.67 -25.51
N ASP A 58 20.84 9.22 -25.49
CA ASP A 58 21.70 9.34 -24.31
C ASP A 58 22.42 10.70 -24.26
N LEU A 59 23.26 10.89 -23.24
CA LEU A 59 23.96 12.15 -22.99
C LEU A 59 24.94 12.59 -24.09
N VAL A 60 25.42 11.63 -24.92
CA VAL A 60 26.37 11.92 -25.99
C VAL A 60 25.67 12.03 -27.37
N GLY A 61 24.37 11.84 -27.41
CA GLY A 61 23.54 11.99 -28.60
C GLY A 61 23.26 10.69 -29.34
N ASP A 62 23.66 9.54 -28.80
CA ASP A 62 23.39 8.23 -29.43
C ASP A 62 21.94 7.81 -29.18
N GLU A 63 21.26 7.37 -30.25
CA GLU A 63 19.88 6.86 -30.17
C GLU A 63 19.88 5.35 -29.90
N TRP A 64 19.07 4.93 -28.93
CA TRP A 64 18.96 3.54 -28.49
C TRP A 64 17.51 3.08 -28.54
N ASP A 65 17.30 1.83 -28.94
CA ASP A 65 16.05 1.15 -28.69
C ASP A 65 15.97 0.83 -27.19
N VAL A 66 14.90 1.27 -26.54
CA VAL A 66 14.75 1.16 -25.09
C VAL A 66 13.39 0.57 -24.68
N LEU A 67 13.39 -0.04 -23.51
CA LEU A 67 12.17 -0.36 -22.76
C LEU A 67 12.01 0.73 -21.69
N CYS A 68 10.98 1.55 -21.82
CA CYS A 68 10.55 2.44 -20.73
C CYS A 68 9.58 1.65 -19.86
N VAL A 69 10.00 1.31 -18.63
CA VAL A 69 9.21 0.44 -17.73
C VAL A 69 9.03 1.11 -16.37
N LYS A 70 7.90 0.83 -15.71
CA LYS A 70 7.60 1.42 -14.39
C LYS A 70 8.75 1.16 -13.40
N GLY A 71 9.20 2.21 -12.74
CA GLY A 71 10.19 2.15 -11.67
C GLY A 71 9.63 1.47 -10.41
N SER A 72 10.47 0.68 -9.76
CA SER A 72 10.09 -0.03 -8.54
C SER A 72 9.54 0.93 -7.48
N GLY A 73 8.40 0.60 -6.90
CA GLY A 73 7.75 1.37 -5.85
C GLY A 73 6.99 2.63 -6.30
N TRP A 74 7.02 3.01 -7.58
CA TRP A 74 6.23 4.12 -8.08
C TRP A 74 4.74 3.75 -8.14
N ASP A 75 3.90 4.70 -7.75
CA ASP A 75 2.44 4.55 -7.80
C ASP A 75 1.96 4.86 -9.23
N MET A 76 1.26 3.90 -9.83
CA MET A 76 0.78 4.02 -11.21
C MET A 76 -0.23 5.17 -11.39
N GLY A 77 -1.08 5.41 -10.40
CA GLY A 77 -2.13 6.42 -10.47
C GLY A 77 -1.63 7.86 -10.58
N VAL A 78 -0.37 8.10 -10.19
CA VAL A 78 0.24 9.45 -10.22
C VAL A 78 1.60 9.47 -10.91
N ILE A 79 1.86 8.47 -11.75
CA ILE A 79 3.15 8.33 -12.41
C ILE A 79 3.42 9.51 -13.37
N GLU A 80 4.69 9.88 -13.45
CA GLU A 80 5.21 10.89 -14.40
C GLU A 80 6.25 10.20 -15.30
N PRO A 81 6.67 10.81 -16.42
CA PRO A 81 7.69 10.18 -17.28
C PRO A 81 8.95 9.72 -16.55
N GLN A 82 9.39 10.46 -15.53
CA GLN A 82 10.56 10.09 -14.72
C GLN A 82 10.37 8.78 -13.93
N GLY A 83 9.12 8.37 -13.73
CA GLY A 83 8.77 7.10 -13.09
C GLY A 83 8.82 5.90 -14.03
N LEU A 84 9.20 6.12 -15.30
CA LEU A 84 9.31 5.10 -16.33
C LEU A 84 10.76 5.10 -16.89
N PRO A 85 11.76 4.64 -16.09
CA PRO A 85 13.15 4.59 -16.54
C PRO A 85 13.31 3.86 -17.87
N ALA A 86 14.16 4.41 -18.74
CA ALA A 86 14.49 3.84 -20.04
C ALA A 86 15.73 2.94 -19.91
N VAL A 87 15.57 1.66 -20.26
CA VAL A 87 16.63 0.63 -20.23
C VAL A 87 16.93 0.18 -21.65
N LYS A 88 18.20 0.08 -22.04
CA LYS A 88 18.62 -0.37 -23.38
C LYS A 88 18.07 -1.77 -23.65
N LEU A 89 17.18 -1.88 -24.62
CA LEU A 89 16.41 -3.11 -24.90
C LEU A 89 17.31 -4.27 -25.34
N GLY A 90 18.30 -3.98 -26.18
CA GLY A 90 19.21 -5.03 -26.72
C GLY A 90 19.94 -5.79 -25.62
N ALA A 91 20.34 -5.12 -24.53
CA ALA A 91 20.99 -5.77 -23.39
C ALA A 91 20.05 -6.70 -22.64
N LEU A 92 18.79 -6.24 -22.45
CA LEU A 92 17.75 -7.06 -21.77
C LEU A 92 17.44 -8.32 -22.57
N LEU A 93 17.28 -8.19 -23.90
CA LEU A 93 16.97 -9.34 -24.78
C LEU A 93 18.08 -10.40 -24.76
N LYS A 94 19.37 -9.99 -24.69
CA LYS A 94 20.48 -10.93 -24.58
C LYS A 94 20.42 -11.80 -23.32
N ALA A 95 19.84 -11.27 -22.24
CA ALA A 95 19.71 -12.03 -20.99
C ALA A 95 18.88 -13.30 -21.16
N ARG A 96 17.94 -13.33 -22.12
CA ARG A 96 17.08 -14.51 -22.35
C ARG A 96 17.89 -15.77 -22.65
N ALA A 97 19.10 -15.65 -23.23
CA ALA A 97 19.98 -16.77 -23.55
C ALA A 97 20.67 -17.37 -22.30
N LEU A 98 20.66 -16.69 -21.17
CA LEU A 98 21.29 -17.20 -19.94
C LEU A 98 20.50 -18.38 -19.37
N ALA A 99 21.21 -19.35 -18.80
CA ALA A 99 20.60 -20.49 -18.13
C ALA A 99 19.92 -20.05 -16.82
N SER A 100 20.59 -19.17 -16.07
CA SER A 100 20.08 -18.60 -14.81
C SER A 100 20.61 -17.19 -14.62
N LEU A 101 19.96 -16.41 -13.76
CA LEU A 101 20.41 -15.05 -13.43
C LEU A 101 19.92 -14.73 -12.01
N ALA A 102 20.86 -14.49 -11.10
CA ALA A 102 20.53 -14.14 -9.72
C ALA A 102 19.83 -12.77 -9.68
N ASP A 103 19.00 -12.57 -8.66
CA ASP A 103 18.21 -11.33 -8.53
C ASP A 103 19.09 -10.07 -8.50
N GLU A 104 20.21 -10.12 -7.77
CA GLU A 104 21.15 -9.00 -7.68
C GLU A 104 21.82 -8.72 -9.03
N ASP A 105 22.19 -9.76 -9.77
CA ASP A 105 22.76 -9.64 -11.10
C ASP A 105 21.74 -9.11 -12.11
N MET A 106 20.47 -9.53 -11.98
CA MET A 106 19.36 -9.00 -12.79
C MET A 106 19.22 -7.48 -12.57
N VAL A 107 19.23 -7.04 -11.33
CA VAL A 107 19.14 -5.60 -11.00
C VAL A 107 20.40 -4.87 -11.52
N ALA A 108 21.59 -5.46 -11.35
CA ALA A 108 22.83 -4.88 -11.84
C ALA A 108 22.81 -4.72 -13.38
N LEU A 109 22.34 -5.74 -14.10
CA LEU A 109 22.18 -5.70 -15.55
C LEU A 109 21.24 -4.54 -15.97
N GLN A 110 20.08 -4.44 -15.31
CA GLN A 110 19.09 -3.39 -15.61
C GLN A 110 19.70 -2.00 -15.34
N ARG A 111 20.37 -1.81 -14.20
CA ARG A 111 20.97 -0.53 -13.81
C ARG A 111 22.13 -0.12 -14.74
N ALA A 112 22.96 -1.08 -15.13
CA ALA A 112 24.10 -0.81 -16.04
C ALA A 112 23.63 -0.36 -17.43
N ASN A 113 22.37 -0.64 -17.77
CA ASN A 113 21.81 -0.33 -19.09
C ASN A 113 20.75 0.79 -19.05
N LEU A 114 20.63 1.53 -17.93
CA LEU A 114 19.81 2.74 -17.87
C LEU A 114 20.38 3.82 -18.79
N ILE A 115 19.53 4.50 -19.54
CA ILE A 115 19.91 5.70 -20.32
C ILE A 115 20.33 6.83 -19.38
N ASP A 116 19.58 7.03 -18.28
CA ASP A 116 19.93 7.98 -17.22
C ASP A 116 20.22 7.20 -15.93
N PRO A 117 21.51 7.11 -15.50
CA PRO A 117 21.86 6.39 -14.27
C PRO A 117 21.20 6.90 -12.99
N ALA A 118 20.66 8.14 -12.99
CA ALA A 118 19.95 8.73 -11.87
C ALA A 118 18.48 8.26 -11.77
N SER A 119 17.99 7.56 -12.79
CA SER A 119 16.63 7.02 -12.84
C SER A 119 16.37 6.03 -11.70
N PRO A 120 15.11 5.87 -11.28
CA PRO A 120 14.77 4.83 -10.29
C PRO A 120 15.08 3.43 -10.84
N ASN A 121 15.25 2.47 -9.94
CA ASN A 121 15.42 1.07 -10.35
C ASN A 121 14.20 0.62 -11.16
N PRO A 122 14.39 -0.01 -12.32
CA PRO A 122 13.28 -0.60 -13.07
C PRO A 122 12.55 -1.68 -12.25
N SER A 123 11.32 -2.00 -12.64
CA SER A 123 10.54 -3.09 -12.02
C SER A 123 11.33 -4.40 -12.03
N VAL A 124 11.12 -5.24 -11.01
CA VAL A 124 11.69 -6.60 -10.98
C VAL A 124 11.21 -7.45 -12.17
N GLU A 125 10.09 -7.08 -12.79
CA GLU A 125 9.53 -7.79 -13.95
C GLU A 125 9.97 -7.21 -15.30
N THR A 126 10.97 -6.34 -15.30
CA THR A 126 11.48 -5.68 -16.51
C THR A 126 11.85 -6.69 -17.63
N LEU A 127 12.42 -7.84 -17.26
CA LEU A 127 12.79 -8.85 -18.25
C LEU A 127 11.56 -9.48 -18.89
N LEU A 128 10.48 -9.73 -18.14
CA LEU A 128 9.23 -10.24 -18.71
C LEU A 128 8.69 -9.26 -19.75
N HIS A 129 8.64 -7.97 -19.41
CA HIS A 129 8.24 -6.92 -20.36
C HIS A 129 9.13 -6.86 -21.60
N ALA A 130 10.44 -7.06 -21.42
CA ALA A 130 11.41 -7.02 -22.53
C ALA A 130 11.22 -8.20 -23.49
N PHE A 131 11.03 -9.41 -22.94
CA PHE A 131 10.97 -10.65 -23.71
C PHE A 131 9.69 -10.79 -24.53
N LEU A 132 8.56 -10.21 -24.09
CA LEU A 132 7.35 -10.12 -24.91
C LEU A 132 7.60 -9.13 -26.06
N PRO A 133 7.27 -9.47 -27.32
CA PRO A 133 7.67 -8.60 -28.45
C PRO A 133 6.87 -7.32 -28.59
N HIS A 134 5.66 -7.26 -28.05
CA HIS A 134 4.72 -6.14 -28.21
C HIS A 134 5.26 -4.82 -27.69
N LYS A 135 4.83 -3.74 -28.31
CA LYS A 135 5.28 -2.39 -27.99
C LYS A 135 4.82 -1.91 -26.62
N PHE A 136 3.56 -2.22 -26.25
CA PHE A 136 2.98 -1.83 -24.95
C PHE A 136 2.60 -3.09 -24.17
N VAL A 137 3.02 -3.15 -22.90
CA VAL A 137 2.73 -4.28 -22.00
C VAL A 137 2.21 -3.73 -20.68
N ASP A 138 1.06 -4.22 -20.25
CA ASP A 138 0.37 -3.85 -19.01
C ASP A 138 0.33 -5.05 -18.07
N HIS A 139 0.53 -4.84 -16.78
CA HIS A 139 0.43 -5.85 -15.74
C HIS A 139 -0.32 -5.30 -14.52
N THR A 140 -1.33 -6.03 -14.08
CA THR A 140 -2.12 -5.69 -12.89
C THR A 140 -2.40 -6.90 -12.02
N HIS A 141 -2.73 -6.64 -10.74
CA HIS A 141 -3.19 -7.62 -9.76
C HIS A 141 -4.70 -7.46 -9.54
N SER A 142 -5.47 -7.51 -10.62
CA SER A 142 -6.92 -7.28 -10.57
C SER A 142 -7.62 -8.22 -9.59
N THR A 143 -8.49 -7.67 -8.72
CA THR A 143 -9.24 -8.46 -7.72
C THR A 143 -10.04 -9.58 -8.36
N ALA A 144 -10.64 -9.34 -9.53
CA ALA A 144 -11.41 -10.36 -10.26
C ALA A 144 -10.50 -11.47 -10.78
N ILE A 145 -9.32 -11.14 -11.30
CA ILE A 145 -8.35 -12.14 -11.75
C ILE A 145 -7.82 -12.93 -10.55
N LEU A 146 -7.49 -12.25 -9.44
CA LEU A 146 -7.03 -12.92 -8.21
C LEU A 146 -8.08 -13.92 -7.71
N ALA A 147 -9.38 -13.57 -7.78
CA ALA A 147 -10.46 -14.50 -7.42
C ALA A 147 -10.42 -15.80 -8.25
N ILE A 148 -9.94 -15.72 -9.49
CA ILE A 148 -9.86 -16.86 -10.41
C ILE A 148 -8.54 -17.63 -10.22
N VAL A 149 -7.41 -16.94 -10.07
CA VAL A 149 -6.11 -17.62 -9.96
C VAL A 149 -5.84 -18.17 -8.56
N ASP A 150 -6.53 -17.66 -7.53
CA ASP A 150 -6.40 -18.16 -6.16
C ASP A 150 -7.32 -19.34 -5.88
N GLN A 151 -7.38 -20.30 -6.82
CA GLN A 151 -8.09 -21.58 -6.69
C GLN A 151 -7.08 -22.72 -6.55
N ALA A 152 -7.48 -23.86 -6.01
CA ALA A 152 -6.59 -25.03 -5.89
C ALA A 152 -6.05 -25.48 -7.26
N ASP A 153 -6.89 -25.42 -8.29
CA ASP A 153 -6.51 -25.64 -9.69
C ASP A 153 -7.22 -24.60 -10.55
N SER A 154 -6.52 -23.53 -10.85
CA SER A 154 -7.06 -22.39 -11.61
C SER A 154 -7.09 -22.65 -13.14
N LYS A 155 -6.22 -23.53 -13.64
CA LYS A 155 -6.00 -23.70 -15.08
C LYS A 155 -7.26 -24.05 -15.88
N PRO A 156 -8.10 -25.04 -15.46
CA PRO A 156 -9.35 -25.33 -16.19
C PRO A 156 -10.32 -24.16 -16.18
N LEU A 157 -10.36 -23.41 -15.10
CA LEU A 157 -11.25 -22.25 -14.97
C LEU A 157 -10.81 -21.14 -15.93
N ILE A 158 -9.50 -20.86 -16.00
CA ILE A 158 -8.90 -19.88 -16.93
C ILE A 158 -9.22 -20.28 -18.38
N LYS A 159 -9.05 -21.58 -18.73
CA LYS A 159 -9.35 -22.08 -20.07
C LYS A 159 -10.83 -21.92 -20.42
N THR A 160 -11.71 -22.20 -19.46
CA THR A 160 -13.16 -22.03 -19.65
C THR A 160 -13.54 -20.58 -19.92
N MET A 161 -12.91 -19.64 -19.22
CA MET A 161 -13.26 -18.21 -19.32
C MET A 161 -12.65 -17.52 -20.54
N PHE A 162 -11.40 -17.80 -20.82
CA PHE A 162 -10.63 -17.03 -21.79
C PHE A 162 -10.32 -17.81 -23.08
N GLY A 163 -10.61 -19.13 -23.11
CA GLY A 163 -10.31 -19.97 -24.28
C GLY A 163 -8.81 -20.01 -24.53
N ASP A 164 -8.45 -19.80 -25.80
CA ASP A 164 -7.05 -19.74 -26.24
C ASP A 164 -6.52 -18.29 -26.34
N LYS A 165 -7.30 -17.30 -25.86
CA LYS A 165 -6.90 -15.89 -25.96
C LYS A 165 -5.90 -15.47 -24.89
N MET A 166 -5.77 -16.23 -23.80
CA MET A 166 -4.85 -15.93 -22.70
C MET A 166 -3.93 -17.12 -22.45
N GLY A 167 -2.63 -16.90 -22.51
CA GLY A 167 -1.64 -17.91 -22.14
C GLY A 167 -1.63 -18.13 -20.61
N TYR A 168 -1.56 -19.38 -20.17
CA TYR A 168 -1.45 -19.73 -18.75
C TYR A 168 0.01 -19.93 -18.35
N VAL A 169 0.45 -19.17 -17.35
CA VAL A 169 1.81 -19.29 -16.77
C VAL A 169 1.64 -19.87 -15.36
N PRO A 170 2.20 -21.05 -15.06
CA PRO A 170 2.12 -21.60 -13.70
C PRO A 170 2.86 -20.69 -12.71
N TYR A 171 2.56 -20.83 -11.41
CA TYR A 171 3.23 -19.99 -10.42
C TYR A 171 4.76 -20.20 -10.47
N ILE A 172 5.46 -19.11 -10.61
CA ILE A 172 6.91 -19.00 -10.52
C ILE A 172 7.20 -17.66 -9.80
N LYS A 173 8.16 -17.68 -8.89
CA LYS A 173 8.59 -16.46 -8.19
C LYS A 173 8.93 -15.35 -9.21
N PRO A 174 8.43 -14.13 -9.04
CA PRO A 174 8.81 -13.01 -9.92
C PRO A 174 10.33 -12.84 -10.03
N GLY A 175 10.80 -12.63 -11.26
CA GLY A 175 12.20 -12.49 -11.56
C GLY A 175 12.56 -13.09 -12.90
N PHE A 176 13.79 -13.56 -13.03
CA PHE A 176 14.34 -14.06 -14.29
C PHE A 176 13.60 -15.30 -14.82
N ASP A 177 13.38 -16.28 -13.95
CA ASP A 177 12.76 -17.55 -14.35
C ASP A 177 11.31 -17.35 -14.81
N LEU A 178 10.54 -16.51 -14.09
CA LEU A 178 9.20 -16.15 -14.52
C LEU A 178 9.22 -15.48 -15.91
N ALA A 179 10.18 -14.59 -16.15
CA ALA A 179 10.29 -13.90 -17.43
C ALA A 179 10.55 -14.89 -18.59
N LYS A 180 11.38 -15.91 -18.36
CA LYS A 180 11.66 -16.96 -19.37
C LYS A 180 10.43 -17.80 -19.65
N VAL A 181 9.80 -18.34 -18.62
CA VAL A 181 8.62 -19.22 -18.79
C VAL A 181 7.46 -18.45 -19.42
N ALA A 182 7.24 -17.21 -19.05
CA ALA A 182 6.20 -16.37 -19.66
C ALA A 182 6.47 -16.13 -21.15
N ALA A 183 7.75 -15.89 -21.51
CA ALA A 183 8.14 -15.75 -22.91
C ALA A 183 7.98 -17.06 -23.70
N ASP A 184 8.29 -18.20 -23.07
CA ASP A 184 8.13 -19.52 -23.71
C ASP A 184 6.65 -19.85 -23.93
N VAL A 185 5.76 -19.49 -22.98
CA VAL A 185 4.31 -19.62 -23.14
C VAL A 185 3.81 -18.78 -24.31
N TYR A 186 4.30 -17.55 -24.43
CA TYR A 186 3.97 -16.66 -25.55
C TYR A 186 4.47 -17.24 -26.88
N ASP A 187 5.74 -17.70 -26.93
CA ASP A 187 6.33 -18.25 -28.16
C ASP A 187 5.62 -19.52 -28.64
N ALA A 188 5.06 -20.30 -27.70
CA ALA A 188 4.27 -21.50 -28.03
C ALA A 188 2.94 -21.15 -28.73
N ASP A 189 2.35 -19.98 -28.43
CA ASP A 189 1.17 -19.49 -29.12
C ASP A 189 1.19 -17.94 -29.17
N PRO A 190 1.80 -17.36 -30.22
CA PRO A 190 1.85 -15.89 -30.37
C PRO A 190 0.49 -15.22 -30.67
N SER A 191 -0.60 -15.99 -30.81
CA SER A 191 -1.93 -15.43 -31.07
C SER A 191 -2.63 -14.98 -29.78
N VAL A 192 -2.03 -15.26 -28.59
CA VAL A 192 -2.59 -14.82 -27.31
C VAL A 192 -2.53 -13.29 -27.17
N GLU A 193 -3.50 -12.73 -26.48
CA GLU A 193 -3.64 -11.28 -26.25
C GLU A 193 -3.13 -10.86 -24.88
N GLY A 194 -2.75 -11.84 -24.05
CA GLY A 194 -2.23 -11.64 -22.72
C GLY A 194 -1.84 -12.94 -22.05
N LEU A 195 -1.37 -12.85 -20.81
CA LEU A 195 -0.97 -14.00 -19.99
C LEU A 195 -1.66 -13.90 -18.62
N ILE A 196 -2.17 -15.03 -18.14
CA ILE A 196 -2.63 -15.17 -16.76
C ILE A 196 -1.53 -15.89 -15.99
N LEU A 197 -1.02 -15.22 -14.96
CA LEU A 197 0.00 -15.75 -14.07
C LEU A 197 -0.67 -16.31 -12.82
N ASP A 198 -0.54 -17.61 -12.61
CA ASP A 198 -1.16 -18.29 -11.47
C ASP A 198 -0.70 -17.68 -10.14
N LYS A 199 -1.62 -17.46 -9.21
CA LYS A 199 -1.36 -16.86 -7.87
C LYS A 199 -0.72 -15.45 -7.93
N HIS A 200 -0.85 -14.74 -9.08
CA HIS A 200 -0.12 -13.49 -9.24
C HIS A 200 -0.97 -12.38 -9.91
N GLY A 201 -1.43 -12.61 -11.13
CA GLY A 201 -2.18 -11.56 -11.82
C GLY A 201 -2.29 -11.76 -13.34
N ILE A 202 -2.41 -10.65 -14.06
CA ILE A 202 -2.64 -10.66 -15.51
C ILE A 202 -1.68 -9.70 -16.22
N PHE A 203 -1.17 -10.15 -17.37
CA PHE A 203 -0.49 -9.31 -18.38
C PHE A 203 -1.38 -9.19 -19.61
N THR A 204 -1.45 -8.00 -20.18
CA THR A 204 -2.01 -7.79 -21.54
C THR A 204 -1.02 -6.95 -22.34
N PHE A 205 -1.06 -7.08 -23.64
CA PHE A 205 -0.09 -6.40 -24.49
C PHE A 205 -0.72 -5.99 -25.83
N GLY A 206 -0.06 -5.09 -26.52
CA GLY A 206 -0.51 -4.61 -27.82
C GLY A 206 0.55 -3.78 -28.52
N ASP A 207 0.31 -3.47 -29.79
CA ASP A 207 1.22 -2.67 -30.60
C ASP A 207 0.95 -1.16 -30.46
N ASP A 208 -0.15 -0.81 -29.82
CA ASP A 208 -0.43 0.56 -29.38
C ASP A 208 -0.97 0.58 -27.95
N ALA A 209 -0.92 1.75 -27.32
CA ALA A 209 -1.25 1.93 -25.91
C ALA A 209 -2.72 1.65 -25.61
N ARG A 210 -3.61 1.98 -26.54
CA ARG A 210 -5.06 1.75 -26.39
C ARG A 210 -5.37 0.26 -26.45
N GLN A 211 -4.78 -0.46 -27.39
CA GLN A 211 -5.01 -1.91 -27.55
C GLN A 211 -4.63 -2.67 -26.28
N ALA A 212 -3.44 -2.39 -25.69
CA ALA A 212 -3.01 -3.05 -24.46
C ALA A 212 -3.99 -2.76 -23.31
N TYR A 213 -4.39 -1.50 -23.14
CA TYR A 213 -5.33 -1.04 -22.12
C TYR A 213 -6.73 -1.66 -22.32
N ASP A 214 -7.26 -1.61 -23.56
CA ASP A 214 -8.60 -2.14 -23.87
C ASP A 214 -8.65 -3.65 -23.57
N ARG A 215 -7.58 -4.40 -23.90
CA ARG A 215 -7.46 -5.82 -23.57
C ARG A 215 -7.50 -6.05 -22.05
N MET A 216 -6.76 -5.22 -21.27
CA MET A 216 -6.78 -5.34 -19.81
C MET A 216 -8.20 -5.18 -19.27
N ILE A 217 -8.91 -4.13 -19.67
CA ILE A 217 -10.28 -3.88 -19.21
C ILE A 217 -11.22 -5.00 -19.68
N HIS A 218 -11.06 -5.48 -20.91
CA HIS A 218 -11.88 -6.57 -21.47
C HIS A 218 -11.74 -7.85 -20.63
N TYR A 219 -10.50 -8.33 -20.43
CA TYR A 219 -10.29 -9.62 -19.74
C TYR A 219 -10.62 -9.55 -18.25
N VAL A 220 -10.40 -8.41 -17.62
CA VAL A 220 -10.86 -8.21 -16.24
C VAL A 220 -12.38 -8.25 -16.17
N ASN A 221 -13.09 -7.63 -17.13
CA ASN A 221 -14.55 -7.69 -17.18
C ASN A 221 -15.06 -9.13 -17.41
N VAL A 222 -14.40 -9.92 -18.23
CA VAL A 222 -14.73 -11.35 -18.41
C VAL A 222 -14.67 -12.06 -17.05
N ALA A 223 -13.64 -11.79 -16.24
CA ALA A 223 -13.52 -12.38 -14.90
C ALA A 223 -14.59 -11.84 -13.93
N GLU A 224 -14.85 -10.51 -13.93
CA GLU A 224 -15.94 -9.92 -13.12
C GLU A 224 -17.30 -10.56 -13.46
N ASP A 225 -17.61 -10.66 -14.75
CA ASP A 225 -18.86 -11.24 -15.23
C ASP A 225 -18.96 -12.72 -14.86
N TYR A 226 -17.87 -13.48 -14.94
CA TYR A 226 -17.85 -14.88 -14.54
C TYR A 226 -18.16 -15.03 -13.04
N VAL A 227 -17.48 -14.26 -12.19
CA VAL A 227 -17.74 -14.29 -10.74
C VAL A 227 -19.20 -13.90 -10.43
N ALA A 228 -19.71 -12.87 -11.10
CA ALA A 228 -21.10 -12.41 -10.91
C ALA A 228 -22.13 -13.46 -11.34
N LYS A 229 -21.86 -14.18 -12.43
CA LYS A 229 -22.80 -15.14 -13.02
C LYS A 229 -22.78 -16.51 -12.32
N HIS A 230 -21.61 -16.97 -11.91
CA HIS A 230 -21.41 -18.32 -11.39
C HIS A 230 -21.14 -18.36 -9.89
N GLY A 231 -21.04 -17.21 -9.25
CA GLY A 231 -20.75 -17.12 -7.83
C GLY A 231 -21.86 -17.69 -6.96
N LYS A 232 -21.47 -18.54 -6.02
CA LYS A 232 -22.38 -19.09 -5.01
C LYS A 232 -22.77 -18.01 -3.99
N PRO A 233 -23.96 -18.15 -3.37
CA PRO A 233 -24.32 -17.24 -2.26
C PRO A 233 -23.28 -17.22 -1.15
N GLN A 234 -23.18 -16.09 -0.49
CA GLN A 234 -22.26 -15.92 0.64
C GLN A 234 -22.52 -16.97 1.74
N PRO A 235 -21.48 -17.44 2.42
CA PRO A 235 -21.62 -18.45 3.47
C PRO A 235 -22.42 -17.92 4.67
N ALA A 236 -22.78 -18.85 5.57
CA ALA A 236 -23.48 -18.53 6.82
C ALA A 236 -22.75 -17.40 7.57
N LYS A 237 -23.51 -16.58 8.30
CA LYS A 237 -22.97 -15.47 9.08
C LYS A 237 -22.69 -15.89 10.52
N VAL A 238 -21.70 -15.24 11.14
CA VAL A 238 -21.45 -15.39 12.58
C VAL A 238 -22.62 -14.83 13.38
N THR A 239 -22.90 -15.41 14.54
CA THR A 239 -23.85 -14.85 15.49
C THR A 239 -23.22 -13.63 16.17
N LEU A 240 -23.86 -12.48 16.02
CA LEU A 240 -23.38 -11.25 16.64
C LEU A 240 -24.00 -11.06 18.02
N PRO A 241 -23.29 -10.43 18.98
CA PRO A 241 -23.90 -10.01 20.25
C PRO A 241 -25.10 -9.08 20.03
N ALA A 242 -26.06 -9.12 20.95
CA ALA A 242 -27.23 -8.25 20.89
C ALA A 242 -26.86 -6.76 20.88
N LYS A 243 -25.72 -6.42 21.50
CA LYS A 243 -25.22 -5.05 21.54
C LYS A 243 -23.71 -5.04 21.26
N LEU A 244 -23.33 -4.45 20.16
CA LEU A 244 -21.92 -4.35 19.77
C LEU A 244 -21.23 -3.16 20.45
N ALA A 245 -20.00 -3.36 20.89
CA ALA A 245 -19.15 -2.24 21.33
C ALA A 245 -18.80 -1.37 20.11
N THR A 246 -18.60 -0.08 20.35
CA THR A 246 -18.30 0.87 19.26
C THR A 246 -16.83 0.76 18.80
N PRO A 247 -16.53 1.15 17.55
CA PRO A 247 -15.13 1.24 17.12
C PRO A 247 -14.29 2.14 18.04
N ALA A 248 -14.88 3.20 18.60
CA ALA A 248 -14.18 4.11 19.51
C ALA A 248 -13.78 3.41 20.83
N ALA A 249 -14.60 2.47 21.31
CA ALA A 249 -14.31 1.72 22.53
C ALA A 249 -13.16 0.73 22.33
N ILE A 250 -13.08 0.07 21.15
CA ILE A 250 -12.08 -0.98 20.92
C ILE A 250 -10.79 -0.49 20.26
N ALA A 251 -10.80 0.64 19.56
CA ALA A 251 -9.60 1.17 18.89
C ALA A 251 -8.41 1.36 19.84
N PRO A 252 -8.58 1.92 21.06
CA PRO A 252 -7.46 2.01 22.00
C PRO A 252 -6.93 0.65 22.46
N MET A 253 -7.81 -0.36 22.59
CA MET A 253 -7.42 -1.72 22.98
C MET A 253 -6.55 -2.35 21.89
N LEU A 254 -7.02 -2.28 20.62
CA LEU A 254 -6.26 -2.76 19.46
C LEU A 254 -4.90 -2.03 19.36
N ARG A 255 -4.91 -0.69 19.45
CA ARG A 255 -3.69 0.11 19.36
C ARG A 255 -2.68 -0.25 20.46
N GLY A 256 -3.17 -0.57 21.65
CA GLY A 256 -2.33 -1.02 22.75
C GLY A 256 -1.75 -2.41 22.52
N ALA A 257 -2.56 -3.33 22.01
CA ALA A 257 -2.17 -4.72 21.79
C ALA A 257 -1.13 -4.88 20.67
N VAL A 258 -1.25 -4.08 19.58
CA VAL A 258 -0.29 -4.15 18.45
C VAL A 258 0.98 -3.30 18.69
N ALA A 259 1.14 -2.70 19.87
CA ALA A 259 2.33 -1.92 20.20
C ALA A 259 3.51 -2.84 20.51
N VAL A 260 4.68 -2.55 19.93
CA VAL A 260 5.90 -3.33 20.15
C VAL A 260 6.67 -2.75 21.35
N SER A 261 6.92 -3.57 22.37
CA SER A 261 7.70 -3.14 23.54
C SER A 261 9.19 -2.98 23.16
N ARG A 262 9.79 -1.90 23.65
CA ARG A 262 11.23 -1.61 23.53
C ARG A 262 11.95 -1.72 24.88
N GLY A 263 11.23 -2.25 25.88
CA GLY A 263 11.74 -2.28 27.25
C GLY A 263 11.58 -0.95 27.98
N GLU A 264 11.75 -0.96 29.29
CA GLU A 264 11.71 0.25 30.15
C GLU A 264 10.43 1.10 29.96
N GLY A 265 9.29 0.45 29.69
CA GLY A 265 8.01 1.14 29.48
C GLY A 265 7.89 1.91 28.17
N ARG A 266 8.86 1.75 27.27
CA ARG A 266 8.82 2.38 25.93
C ARG A 266 8.16 1.45 24.93
N PHE A 267 7.38 2.02 24.01
CA PHE A 267 6.62 1.27 23.00
C PHE A 267 6.69 1.98 21.65
N ASP A 268 6.95 1.19 20.62
CA ASP A 268 6.65 1.59 19.23
C ASP A 268 5.16 1.37 19.00
N ARG A 269 4.42 2.47 18.92
CA ARG A 269 2.97 2.42 18.72
C ARG A 269 2.61 2.54 17.25
N MET A 270 1.49 1.94 16.88
CA MET A 270 0.92 2.08 15.54
C MET A 270 -0.24 3.08 15.53
N ILE A 271 -0.50 3.65 14.38
CA ILE A 271 -1.71 4.42 14.09
C ILE A 271 -2.67 3.43 13.42
N SER A 272 -3.97 3.56 13.72
CA SER A 272 -4.99 2.72 13.11
C SER A 272 -5.90 3.55 12.23
N ASP A 273 -6.26 3.00 11.06
CA ASP A 273 -7.29 3.52 10.15
C ASP A 273 -8.48 2.57 10.19
N PHE A 274 -9.65 3.06 10.55
CA PHE A 274 -10.86 2.24 10.65
C PHE A 274 -11.70 2.40 9.39
N ARG A 275 -12.15 1.28 8.83
CA ARG A 275 -13.08 1.27 7.68
C ARG A 275 -14.26 0.35 7.91
N THR A 276 -15.39 0.80 7.39
CA THR A 276 -16.64 0.06 7.42
C THR A 276 -17.48 0.47 6.22
N SER A 277 -18.17 -0.48 5.66
CA SER A 277 -19.21 -0.33 4.63
C SER A 277 -20.05 -1.59 4.67
N ASP A 278 -21.21 -1.55 4.04
CA ASP A 278 -22.08 -2.74 3.97
C ASP A 278 -21.33 -3.95 3.37
N ALA A 279 -20.55 -3.72 2.33
CA ALA A 279 -19.76 -4.79 1.68
C ALA A 279 -18.68 -5.37 2.59
N ILE A 280 -17.96 -4.50 3.33
CA ILE A 280 -16.95 -4.92 4.31
C ILE A 280 -17.60 -5.74 5.43
N VAL A 281 -18.64 -5.21 6.04
CA VAL A 281 -19.31 -5.85 7.19
C VAL A 281 -19.96 -7.16 6.75
N ASP A 282 -20.59 -7.18 5.58
CA ASP A 282 -21.19 -8.41 5.06
C ASP A 282 -20.17 -9.54 4.95
N PHE A 283 -19.01 -9.26 4.35
CA PHE A 283 -17.96 -10.28 4.19
C PHE A 283 -17.34 -10.68 5.55
N ILE A 284 -16.98 -9.70 6.39
CA ILE A 284 -16.32 -9.95 7.68
C ILE A 284 -17.25 -10.73 8.63
N ASN A 285 -18.56 -10.63 8.47
CA ASN A 285 -19.53 -11.41 9.25
C ASN A 285 -19.65 -12.87 8.79
N SER A 286 -18.93 -13.31 7.75
CA SER A 286 -18.97 -14.71 7.33
C SER A 286 -18.45 -15.63 8.44
N ALA A 287 -19.10 -16.78 8.62
CA ALA A 287 -18.68 -17.80 9.60
C ALA A 287 -17.25 -18.31 9.33
N GLY A 288 -16.82 -18.28 8.07
CA GLY A 288 -15.48 -18.70 7.66
C GLY A 288 -14.38 -17.64 7.79
N ILE A 289 -14.68 -16.43 8.32
CA ILE A 289 -13.74 -15.30 8.25
C ILE A 289 -12.38 -15.60 8.90
N ALA A 290 -12.37 -16.33 10.00
CA ALA A 290 -11.10 -16.69 10.68
C ALA A 290 -10.26 -17.64 9.82
N ASP A 291 -10.91 -18.59 9.16
CA ASP A 291 -10.25 -19.52 8.26
C ASP A 291 -9.72 -18.79 7.02
N TYR A 292 -10.53 -17.94 6.38
CA TYR A 292 -10.09 -17.15 5.22
C TYR A 292 -8.86 -16.29 5.56
N ALA A 293 -8.88 -15.64 6.72
CA ALA A 293 -7.77 -14.79 7.19
C ALA A 293 -6.48 -15.62 7.40
N ALA A 294 -6.62 -16.85 7.92
CA ALA A 294 -5.49 -17.74 8.20
C ALA A 294 -4.85 -18.34 6.93
N ARG A 295 -5.62 -18.43 5.82
CA ARG A 295 -5.10 -18.99 4.57
C ARG A 295 -4.03 -18.11 3.91
N GLY A 296 -4.13 -16.77 4.02
CA GLY A 296 -3.06 -15.91 3.52
C GLY A 296 -3.50 -14.69 2.73
N VAL A 297 -2.56 -14.16 1.94
CA VAL A 297 -2.77 -12.99 1.08
C VAL A 297 -3.13 -13.42 -0.34
N SER A 298 -3.89 -12.59 -1.05
CA SER A 298 -4.39 -12.91 -2.41
C SER A 298 -3.35 -12.65 -3.52
N THR A 299 -2.24 -12.00 -3.20
CA THR A 299 -1.10 -11.87 -4.11
C THR A 299 0.13 -11.57 -3.25
N PRO A 300 1.31 -12.08 -3.62
CA PRO A 300 2.46 -12.05 -2.71
C PRO A 300 2.94 -10.65 -2.33
N ASP A 301 2.79 -9.65 -3.19
CA ASP A 301 3.21 -8.27 -2.87
C ASP A 301 2.43 -7.64 -1.72
N LEU A 302 1.28 -8.21 -1.33
CA LEU A 302 0.52 -7.74 -0.18
C LEU A 302 1.18 -8.11 1.15
N SER A 303 2.04 -9.13 1.17
CA SER A 303 2.70 -9.59 2.42
C SER A 303 3.51 -8.49 3.09
N ILE A 304 4.19 -7.64 2.31
CA ILE A 304 4.93 -6.50 2.88
C ILE A 304 4.01 -5.44 3.48
N ARG A 305 2.69 -5.52 3.23
CA ARG A 305 1.69 -4.56 3.72
C ARG A 305 0.85 -5.10 4.87
N ILE A 306 0.41 -6.37 4.79
CA ILE A 306 -0.49 -6.97 5.78
C ILE A 306 0.04 -8.29 6.37
N LYS A 307 1.34 -8.55 6.23
CA LYS A 307 1.98 -9.78 6.72
C LYS A 307 1.45 -11.00 5.96
N THR A 308 1.44 -12.16 6.61
CA THR A 308 0.93 -13.38 6.00
C THR A 308 -0.60 -13.37 5.79
N GLY A 309 -1.28 -12.31 6.25
CA GLY A 309 -2.74 -12.15 6.10
C GLY A 309 -3.34 -11.29 7.20
N PRO A 310 -4.65 -11.06 7.16
CA PRO A 310 -5.35 -10.34 8.24
C PRO A 310 -5.42 -11.15 9.53
N MET A 311 -5.61 -10.47 10.66
CA MET A 311 -6.00 -11.09 11.93
C MET A 311 -7.51 -10.93 12.11
N ALA A 312 -8.24 -12.01 12.30
CA ALA A 312 -9.67 -11.96 12.64
C ALA A 312 -9.84 -12.09 14.16
N VAL A 313 -10.74 -11.30 14.75
CA VAL A 313 -11.08 -11.36 16.17
C VAL A 313 -12.59 -11.58 16.30
N PRO A 314 -13.10 -12.11 17.43
CA PRO A 314 -14.55 -12.23 17.64
C PRO A 314 -15.28 -10.87 17.66
N ALA A 315 -16.60 -10.90 17.43
CA ALA A 315 -17.43 -9.70 17.53
C ALA A 315 -17.40 -9.12 18.96
N PRO A 316 -17.26 -7.81 19.14
CA PRO A 316 -17.15 -7.22 20.48
C PRO A 316 -18.51 -6.98 21.15
N ASP A 317 -18.75 -7.67 22.24
CA ASP A 317 -19.93 -7.49 23.06
C ASP A 317 -19.76 -6.23 23.94
N ALA A 318 -20.67 -5.27 23.83
CA ALA A 318 -20.61 -4.02 24.59
C ALA A 318 -20.70 -4.25 26.11
N ASP A 319 -21.45 -5.27 26.51
CA ASP A 319 -21.64 -5.59 27.94
C ASP A 319 -20.43 -6.31 28.54
N LYS A 320 -19.50 -6.77 27.69
CA LYS A 320 -18.24 -7.44 28.08
C LYS A 320 -17.01 -6.69 27.58
N ALA A 321 -17.11 -5.39 27.35
CA ALA A 321 -16.03 -4.60 26.78
C ALA A 321 -14.73 -4.65 27.61
N GLY A 322 -14.81 -4.80 28.92
CA GLY A 322 -13.65 -4.96 29.81
C GLY A 322 -12.86 -6.22 29.48
N ASP A 323 -13.54 -7.33 29.27
CA ASP A 323 -12.90 -8.63 28.95
C ASP A 323 -12.34 -8.65 27.53
N TYR A 324 -12.93 -7.87 26.63
CA TYR A 324 -12.55 -7.85 25.21
C TYR A 324 -11.09 -7.43 25.00
N LYS A 325 -10.53 -6.64 25.91
CA LYS A 325 -9.11 -6.28 25.87
C LYS A 325 -8.21 -7.53 25.97
N ALA A 326 -8.57 -8.48 26.82
CA ALA A 326 -7.83 -9.75 26.97
C ALA A 326 -7.98 -10.61 25.69
N VAL A 327 -9.19 -10.63 25.11
CA VAL A 327 -9.44 -11.34 23.84
C VAL A 327 -8.57 -10.77 22.71
N ILE A 328 -8.54 -9.45 22.54
CA ILE A 328 -7.69 -8.80 21.53
C ILE A 328 -6.21 -9.19 21.77
N LYS A 329 -5.76 -9.10 23.03
CA LYS A 329 -4.37 -9.38 23.37
C LYS A 329 -3.99 -10.82 22.99
N SER A 330 -4.83 -11.80 23.33
CA SER A 330 -4.55 -13.21 23.03
C SER A 330 -4.48 -13.46 21.52
N HIS A 331 -5.36 -12.81 20.72
CA HIS A 331 -5.31 -12.95 19.26
C HIS A 331 -4.04 -12.32 18.65
N VAL A 332 -3.61 -11.15 19.16
CA VAL A 332 -2.37 -10.51 18.71
C VAL A 332 -1.15 -11.39 19.08
N GLU A 333 -1.15 -11.97 20.29
CA GLU A 333 -0.07 -12.86 20.73
C GLU A 333 -0.02 -14.13 19.89
N ALA A 334 -1.16 -14.73 19.58
CA ALA A 334 -1.26 -15.89 18.69
C ALA A 334 -0.74 -15.55 17.29
N PHE A 335 -1.22 -14.46 16.70
CA PHE A 335 -0.76 -13.99 15.38
C PHE A 335 0.77 -13.80 15.37
N ALA A 336 1.30 -13.14 16.40
CA ALA A 336 2.74 -12.87 16.51
C ALA A 336 3.55 -14.16 16.69
N SER A 337 3.00 -15.15 17.41
CA SER A 337 3.60 -16.48 17.57
C SER A 337 3.64 -17.23 16.23
N ASP A 338 2.51 -17.24 15.51
CA ASP A 338 2.41 -17.88 14.20
C ASP A 338 3.37 -17.24 13.17
N TYR A 339 3.52 -15.90 13.24
CA TYR A 339 4.45 -15.19 12.35
C TYR A 339 5.92 -15.54 12.68
N ARG A 340 6.26 -15.69 13.97
CA ARG A 340 7.62 -16.13 14.36
C ARG A 340 7.89 -17.56 13.87
N ALA A 341 6.94 -18.47 14.08
CA ALA A 341 7.06 -19.84 13.59
C ALA A 341 7.21 -19.89 12.06
N TYR A 342 6.41 -19.07 11.35
CA TYR A 342 6.54 -18.93 9.89
C TYR A 342 7.95 -18.47 9.50
N PHE A 343 8.48 -17.46 10.18
CA PHE A 343 9.84 -16.98 9.91
C PHE A 343 10.87 -18.08 10.17
N GLU A 344 10.87 -18.64 11.38
CA GLU A 344 11.86 -19.62 11.81
C GLU A 344 11.87 -20.88 10.92
N THR A 345 10.68 -21.36 10.54
CA THR A 345 10.54 -22.55 9.68
C THR A 345 11.13 -22.31 8.28
N ASN A 346 10.87 -21.13 7.69
CA ASN A 346 11.25 -20.89 6.31
C ASN A 346 12.67 -20.32 6.18
N ASP A 347 13.14 -19.56 7.17
CA ASP A 347 14.51 -19.03 7.20
C ASP A 347 15.54 -20.14 7.30
N ALA A 348 15.17 -21.26 7.93
CA ALA A 348 16.03 -22.44 8.06
C ALA A 348 16.21 -23.25 6.76
N LEU A 349 15.48 -22.89 5.69
CA LEU A 349 15.52 -23.65 4.43
C LEU A 349 16.70 -23.28 3.52
N ASP A 350 17.37 -22.15 3.77
CA ASP A 350 18.57 -21.74 3.01
C ASP A 350 19.56 -20.98 3.93
N ASP A 351 20.72 -20.65 3.39
CA ASP A 351 21.82 -20.02 4.14
C ASP A 351 21.81 -18.47 4.05
N VAL A 352 20.72 -17.88 3.56
CA VAL A 352 20.62 -16.43 3.45
C VAL A 352 20.27 -15.81 4.80
N GLU A 353 21.13 -14.98 5.36
CA GLU A 353 20.90 -14.31 6.62
C GLU A 353 19.79 -13.24 6.49
N ARG A 354 18.70 -13.40 7.23
CA ARG A 354 17.57 -12.47 7.24
C ARG A 354 17.27 -11.94 8.64
N THR A 355 16.74 -10.75 8.72
CA THR A 355 16.24 -10.18 9.98
C THR A 355 14.71 -10.21 9.96
N MET A 356 14.14 -10.89 10.94
CA MET A 356 12.68 -10.98 11.07
C MET A 356 12.04 -9.60 11.21
N LEU A 357 11.00 -9.35 10.42
CA LEU A 357 10.18 -8.14 10.54
C LEU A 357 9.38 -8.19 11.85
N ASP A 358 8.95 -7.02 12.37
CA ASP A 358 8.12 -7.04 13.59
C ASP A 358 6.85 -7.89 13.33
N PRO A 359 6.47 -8.78 14.27
CA PRO A 359 5.44 -9.79 14.02
C PRO A 359 4.00 -9.29 14.22
N MET A 360 3.79 -8.01 14.48
CA MET A 360 2.45 -7.51 14.82
C MET A 360 1.54 -7.44 13.59
N PRO A 361 0.25 -7.76 13.72
CA PRO A 361 -0.70 -7.70 12.61
C PRO A 361 -0.83 -6.27 12.04
N ARG A 362 -1.02 -6.17 10.74
CA ARG A 362 -1.23 -4.90 10.04
C ARG A 362 -2.69 -4.67 9.65
N LEU A 363 -3.52 -5.71 9.73
CA LEU A 363 -4.94 -5.63 9.40
C LEU A 363 -5.72 -6.49 10.39
N THR A 364 -6.73 -5.89 11.05
CA THR A 364 -7.62 -6.60 11.98
C THR A 364 -9.05 -6.53 11.49
N LEU A 365 -9.69 -7.68 11.32
CA LEU A 365 -11.10 -7.84 10.93
C LEU A 365 -11.95 -8.05 12.17
N VAL A 366 -13.03 -7.26 12.31
CA VAL A 366 -13.88 -7.27 13.52
C VAL A 366 -15.34 -7.45 13.10
N PRO A 367 -15.88 -8.68 13.19
CA PRO A 367 -17.30 -8.92 12.85
C PRO A 367 -18.23 -7.95 13.56
N GLY A 368 -19.24 -7.50 12.84
CA GLY A 368 -20.20 -6.51 13.30
C GLY A 368 -19.75 -5.06 13.19
N LEU A 369 -18.44 -4.79 13.02
CA LEU A 369 -17.92 -3.42 12.97
C LEU A 369 -17.27 -3.05 11.63
N GLY A 370 -16.34 -3.87 11.17
CA GLY A 370 -15.49 -3.53 10.02
C GLY A 370 -14.04 -3.94 10.24
N MET A 371 -13.09 -3.13 9.75
CA MET A 371 -11.67 -3.49 9.84
C MET A 371 -10.80 -2.31 10.29
N PHE A 372 -9.64 -2.64 10.86
CA PHE A 372 -8.62 -1.68 11.28
C PHE A 372 -7.31 -1.99 10.57
N GLY A 373 -6.82 -1.06 9.74
CA GLY A 373 -5.47 -1.11 9.20
C GLY A 373 -4.51 -0.46 10.19
N HIS A 374 -3.37 -1.10 10.45
CA HIS A 374 -2.37 -0.63 11.41
C HIS A 374 -1.05 -0.30 10.70
N GLY A 375 -0.44 0.83 11.05
CA GLY A 375 0.84 1.24 10.48
C GLY A 375 1.63 2.18 11.37
N ARG A 376 2.93 2.29 11.15
CA ARG A 376 3.77 3.24 11.90
C ARG A 376 3.40 4.69 11.60
N THR A 377 2.82 4.94 10.42
CA THR A 377 2.29 6.24 10.03
C THR A 377 0.82 6.09 9.61
N LEU A 378 0.09 7.19 9.55
CA LEU A 378 -1.28 7.18 9.03
C LEU A 378 -1.32 6.72 7.56
N LYS A 379 -0.27 7.04 6.79
CA LYS A 379 -0.16 6.56 5.41
C LYS A 379 -0.09 5.03 5.37
N ASP A 380 0.76 4.43 6.20
CA ASP A 380 0.90 2.97 6.23
C ASP A 380 -0.38 2.29 6.73
N ALA A 381 -1.04 2.87 7.72
CA ALA A 381 -2.33 2.36 8.21
C ALA A 381 -3.39 2.37 7.10
N LYS A 382 -3.44 3.45 6.31
CA LYS A 382 -4.37 3.54 5.17
C LYS A 382 -4.03 2.54 4.06
N ILE A 383 -2.75 2.37 3.77
CA ILE A 383 -2.29 1.35 2.81
C ILE A 383 -2.78 -0.04 3.27
N ALA A 384 -2.62 -0.36 4.56
CA ALA A 384 -3.11 -1.64 5.09
C ALA A 384 -4.63 -1.77 4.95
N SER A 385 -5.38 -0.67 5.15
CA SER A 385 -6.84 -0.66 4.94
C SER A 385 -7.21 -0.81 3.45
N ASP A 386 -6.53 -0.09 2.54
CA ASP A 386 -6.78 -0.21 1.09
C ASP A 386 -6.54 -1.66 0.63
N VAL A 387 -5.42 -2.25 1.09
CA VAL A 387 -5.09 -3.66 0.83
C VAL A 387 -6.15 -4.59 1.43
N GLY A 388 -6.67 -4.25 2.62
CA GLY A 388 -7.75 -5.00 3.26
C GLY A 388 -9.04 -5.03 2.41
N GLU A 389 -9.42 -3.91 1.80
CA GLU A 389 -10.59 -3.86 0.91
C GLU A 389 -10.36 -4.73 -0.34
N MET A 390 -9.17 -4.64 -0.94
CA MET A 390 -8.78 -5.46 -2.09
C MET A 390 -8.80 -6.95 -1.72
N TRP A 391 -8.22 -7.33 -0.57
CA TRP A 391 -8.21 -8.71 -0.07
C TRP A 391 -9.63 -9.25 0.12
N ILE A 392 -10.52 -8.46 0.75
CA ILE A 392 -11.93 -8.82 0.95
C ILE A 392 -12.59 -9.12 -0.40
N GLU A 393 -12.38 -8.25 -1.39
CA GLU A 393 -13.01 -8.41 -2.71
C GLU A 393 -12.49 -9.66 -3.43
N ALA A 394 -11.17 -9.87 -3.44
CA ALA A 394 -10.55 -11.03 -4.08
C ALA A 394 -10.99 -12.35 -3.42
N VAL A 395 -10.94 -12.42 -2.07
CA VAL A 395 -11.31 -13.64 -1.33
C VAL A 395 -12.80 -13.94 -1.47
N ARG A 396 -13.65 -12.90 -1.39
CA ARG A 396 -15.10 -13.06 -1.60
C ARG A 396 -15.39 -13.65 -2.99
N GLY A 397 -14.69 -13.15 -4.01
CA GLY A 397 -14.81 -13.66 -5.37
C GLY A 397 -14.32 -15.11 -5.47
N ALA A 398 -13.18 -15.43 -4.87
CA ALA A 398 -12.62 -16.79 -4.90
C ALA A 398 -13.53 -17.80 -4.20
N GLU A 399 -14.06 -17.46 -3.02
CA GLU A 399 -15.01 -18.31 -2.29
C GLU A 399 -16.35 -18.47 -3.04
N ALA A 400 -16.73 -17.47 -3.83
CA ALA A 400 -17.96 -17.54 -4.61
C ALA A 400 -17.84 -18.54 -5.75
N VAL A 401 -16.70 -18.61 -6.45
CA VAL A 401 -16.55 -19.51 -7.62
C VAL A 401 -15.92 -20.87 -7.29
N GLY A 402 -15.31 -20.98 -6.11
CA GLY A 402 -14.65 -22.22 -5.70
C GLY A 402 -14.26 -22.16 -4.23
N SER A 403 -12.97 -22.09 -3.95
CA SER A 403 -12.43 -21.92 -2.59
C SER A 403 -11.09 -21.16 -2.67
N PHE A 404 -10.92 -20.19 -1.82
CA PHE A 404 -9.71 -19.38 -1.77
C PHE A 404 -8.51 -20.23 -1.39
N HIS A 405 -7.60 -20.42 -2.33
CA HIS A 405 -6.34 -21.14 -2.16
C HIS A 405 -5.20 -20.23 -2.63
N PRO A 406 -4.70 -19.34 -1.76
CA PRO A 406 -3.59 -18.46 -2.14
C PRO A 406 -2.25 -19.20 -2.17
N LEU A 407 -1.19 -18.47 -2.41
CA LEU A 407 0.18 -18.97 -2.37
C LEU A 407 0.49 -19.58 -0.99
N SER A 408 1.25 -20.67 -0.98
CA SER A 408 1.66 -21.30 0.28
C SER A 408 2.59 -20.38 1.08
N LYS A 409 2.66 -20.57 2.38
CA LYS A 409 3.58 -19.79 3.24
C LYS A 409 5.05 -20.00 2.85
N ALA A 410 5.42 -21.19 2.39
CA ALA A 410 6.77 -21.49 1.91
C ALA A 410 7.12 -20.71 0.63
N ASP A 411 6.16 -20.62 -0.29
CA ASP A 411 6.36 -19.85 -1.53
C ASP A 411 6.26 -18.33 -1.30
N LEU A 412 5.50 -17.91 -0.28
CA LEU A 412 5.36 -16.49 0.09
C LEU A 412 6.63 -15.94 0.75
N PHE A 413 7.33 -16.75 1.55
CA PHE A 413 8.47 -16.32 2.37
C PHE A 413 9.59 -15.69 1.55
N PRO A 414 10.07 -16.33 0.43
CA PRO A 414 11.12 -15.73 -0.39
C PRO A 414 10.74 -14.37 -1.00
N LEU A 415 9.44 -14.07 -1.10
CA LEU A 415 8.94 -12.78 -1.61
C LEU A 415 8.83 -11.74 -0.50
N GLU A 416 8.26 -12.10 0.67
CA GLU A 416 8.17 -11.18 1.81
C GLU A 416 9.56 -10.73 2.27
N TYR A 417 10.54 -11.64 2.28
CA TYR A 417 11.92 -11.36 2.72
C TYR A 417 12.88 -11.06 1.58
N TRP A 418 12.36 -10.86 0.38
CA TRP A 418 13.15 -10.48 -0.80
C TRP A 418 13.75 -9.09 -0.61
N SER A 419 15.07 -8.95 -0.84
CA SER A 419 15.78 -7.67 -0.71
C SER A 419 15.13 -6.56 -1.54
N LEU A 420 14.63 -6.90 -2.74
CA LEU A 420 13.99 -5.96 -3.66
C LEU A 420 12.60 -5.51 -3.17
N GLU A 421 11.85 -6.39 -2.52
CA GLU A 421 10.57 -6.03 -1.88
C GLU A 421 10.80 -5.23 -0.60
N GLN A 422 11.76 -5.64 0.22
CA GLN A 422 12.12 -4.93 1.45
C GLN A 422 12.61 -3.50 1.17
N ALA A 423 13.27 -3.27 0.04
CA ALA A 423 13.72 -1.93 -0.37
C ALA A 423 12.54 -0.96 -0.51
N LYS A 424 11.34 -1.44 -0.87
CA LYS A 424 10.12 -0.60 -0.94
C LYS A 424 9.71 -0.07 0.43
N LEU A 425 10.07 -0.77 1.52
CA LEU A 425 9.77 -0.37 2.90
C LEU A 425 10.87 0.53 3.51
N ALA A 426 12.11 0.35 3.07
CA ALA A 426 13.31 0.94 3.68
C ALA A 426 13.42 2.47 3.52
N SER A 427 12.62 3.07 2.65
CA SER A 427 12.73 4.50 2.29
C SER A 427 12.39 5.48 3.44
N ASN A 428 11.84 5.00 4.55
CA ASN A 428 11.35 5.84 5.65
C ASN A 428 11.95 5.43 7.00
N LYS A 429 13.16 5.90 7.30
CA LYS A 429 13.71 5.75 8.66
C LYS A 429 12.73 6.38 9.67
N PRO A 430 12.39 5.69 10.76
CA PRO A 430 11.45 6.23 11.75
C PRO A 430 12.00 7.52 12.37
N LYS A 431 11.16 8.53 12.43
CA LYS A 431 11.46 9.79 13.09
C LYS A 431 11.21 9.65 14.60
N PRO A 432 11.74 10.54 15.45
CA PRO A 432 11.62 10.40 16.91
C PRO A 432 10.19 10.23 17.44
N LEU A 433 9.19 10.79 16.76
CA LEU A 433 7.79 10.75 17.21
C LEU A 433 6.91 9.89 16.31
N THR A 434 7.50 9.01 15.48
CA THR A 434 6.74 8.08 14.64
C THR A 434 5.80 7.23 15.50
N GLY A 435 4.54 7.09 15.08
CA GLY A 435 3.52 6.34 15.80
C GLY A 435 2.83 7.11 16.94
N GLN A 436 3.30 8.34 17.26
CA GLN A 436 2.65 9.16 18.26
C GLN A 436 1.50 9.96 17.66
N VAL A 437 0.41 10.09 18.43
CA VAL A 437 -0.71 10.97 18.11
C VAL A 437 -0.71 12.11 19.11
N VAL A 438 -0.69 13.35 18.62
CA VAL A 438 -0.62 14.56 19.46
C VAL A 438 -1.86 15.41 19.20
N LEU A 439 -2.68 15.60 20.22
CA LEU A 439 -3.86 16.47 20.19
C LEU A 439 -3.45 17.89 20.58
N ILE A 440 -3.73 18.88 19.75
CA ILE A 440 -3.31 20.27 19.93
C ILE A 440 -4.55 21.18 19.96
N THR A 441 -4.96 21.61 21.14
CA THR A 441 -6.06 22.57 21.32
C THR A 441 -5.57 23.98 21.00
N GLY A 442 -6.44 24.82 20.46
CA GLY A 442 -6.06 26.13 19.90
C GLY A 442 -5.10 25.98 18.72
N GLY A 443 -5.19 24.86 18.02
CA GLY A 443 -4.23 24.45 17.00
C GLY A 443 -4.28 25.28 15.70
N ALA A 444 -5.31 26.11 15.52
CA ALA A 444 -5.41 27.06 14.40
C ALA A 444 -4.74 28.41 14.72
N GLY A 445 -4.38 28.66 15.98
CA GLY A 445 -3.63 29.85 16.37
C GLY A 445 -2.16 29.75 15.95
N ALA A 446 -1.45 30.87 15.97
CA ALA A 446 -0.05 30.95 15.53
C ALA A 446 0.85 29.94 16.27
N ILE A 447 0.73 29.86 17.59
CA ILE A 447 1.52 28.94 18.43
C ILE A 447 1.10 27.49 18.12
N GLY A 448 -0.21 27.21 18.16
CA GLY A 448 -0.74 25.85 17.92
C GLY A 448 -0.35 25.30 16.54
N ALA A 449 -0.46 26.11 15.50
CA ALA A 449 -0.09 25.72 14.14
C ALA A 449 1.42 25.46 13.99
N ALA A 450 2.26 26.30 14.63
CA ALA A 450 3.71 26.08 14.64
C ALA A 450 4.07 24.79 15.39
N THR A 451 3.41 24.55 16.53
CA THR A 451 3.55 23.31 17.32
C THR A 451 3.16 22.09 16.49
N ALA A 452 2.01 22.14 15.81
CA ALA A 452 1.54 21.05 14.96
C ALA A 452 2.54 20.72 13.84
N LYS A 453 3.10 21.76 13.21
CA LYS A 453 4.15 21.61 12.18
C LYS A 453 5.38 20.92 12.75
N LEU A 454 5.85 21.33 13.91
CA LEU A 454 7.06 20.77 14.52
C LEU A 454 6.86 19.29 14.89
N PHE A 455 5.72 18.95 15.50
CA PHE A 455 5.38 17.55 15.80
C PHE A 455 5.29 16.70 14.54
N ALA A 456 4.61 17.18 13.50
CA ALA A 456 4.48 16.48 12.22
C ALA A 456 5.85 16.31 11.53
N ALA A 457 6.71 17.32 11.56
CA ALA A 457 8.08 17.25 11.02
C ALA A 457 8.91 16.15 11.70
N ASN A 458 8.63 15.90 12.99
CA ASN A 458 9.28 14.84 13.78
C ASN A 458 8.55 13.49 13.72
N GLY A 459 7.52 13.35 12.88
CA GLY A 459 6.87 12.06 12.59
C GLY A 459 5.59 11.78 13.36
N ALA A 460 5.15 12.69 14.23
CA ALA A 460 3.88 12.52 14.94
C ALA A 460 2.69 12.75 14.02
N HIS A 461 1.56 12.12 14.33
CA HIS A 461 0.27 12.44 13.74
C HIS A 461 -0.40 13.54 14.57
N ALA A 462 -0.40 14.78 14.06
CA ALA A 462 -0.97 15.91 14.76
C ALA A 462 -2.48 16.04 14.48
N VAL A 463 -3.28 16.08 15.54
CA VAL A 463 -4.72 16.34 15.51
C VAL A 463 -4.95 17.77 15.99
N VAL A 464 -5.37 18.63 15.08
CA VAL A 464 -5.63 20.05 15.34
C VAL A 464 -7.07 20.24 15.81
N VAL A 465 -7.26 20.83 16.99
CA VAL A 465 -8.57 21.15 17.57
C VAL A 465 -8.66 22.66 17.77
N ASP A 466 -9.72 23.28 17.25
CA ASP A 466 -9.96 24.71 17.41
C ASP A 466 -11.47 25.00 17.40
N LEU A 467 -11.85 26.17 17.90
CA LEU A 467 -13.25 26.62 17.87
C LEU A 467 -13.68 26.94 16.43
N ASP A 468 -12.74 27.41 15.59
CA ASP A 468 -12.97 27.70 14.19
C ASP A 468 -12.56 26.50 13.35
N ALA A 469 -13.54 25.75 12.87
CA ALA A 469 -13.30 24.52 12.09
C ALA A 469 -12.61 24.80 10.74
N ALA A 470 -12.88 25.94 10.10
CA ALA A 470 -12.26 26.28 8.82
C ALA A 470 -10.77 26.56 8.99
N ARG A 471 -10.42 27.36 10.00
CA ARG A 471 -9.01 27.66 10.34
C ARG A 471 -8.28 26.40 10.81
N ALA A 472 -8.95 25.53 11.56
CA ALA A 472 -8.36 24.25 11.98
C ALA A 472 -8.05 23.36 10.77
N ALA A 473 -8.95 23.32 9.79
CA ALA A 473 -8.73 22.57 8.55
C ALA A 473 -7.56 23.14 7.74
N GLU A 474 -7.46 24.47 7.66
CA GLU A 474 -6.35 25.16 6.98
C GLU A 474 -5.02 24.90 7.68
N ALA A 475 -4.98 25.02 9.01
CA ALA A 475 -3.78 24.72 9.80
C ALA A 475 -3.35 23.25 9.62
N ALA A 476 -4.30 22.32 9.58
CA ALA A 476 -4.03 20.91 9.34
C ALA A 476 -3.45 20.67 7.92
N LYS A 477 -3.92 21.39 6.91
CA LYS A 477 -3.34 21.34 5.55
C LYS A 477 -1.91 21.90 5.53
N ALA A 478 -1.68 23.02 6.18
CA ALA A 478 -0.36 23.67 6.27
C ALA A 478 0.67 22.85 7.06
N UNK A 479 0.14 22.14 7.91
CA UNK A 479 0.92 21.39 8.69
C UNK A 479 1.56 20.32 8.03
N THR A 480 1.00 20.03 7.03
CA THR A 480 1.47 18.95 6.16
C THR A 480 2.21 19.47 4.91
N SER A 481 2.96 20.54 5.02
CA SER A 481 3.64 21.15 3.86
C SER A 481 4.76 20.27 3.29
N ARG A 482 4.36 19.22 2.68
CA ARG A 482 4.88 18.36 1.61
C ARG A 482 3.87 17.23 1.42
N ARG A 483 2.71 17.56 0.83
CA ARG A 483 1.70 16.62 0.29
C ARG A 483 1.16 15.54 1.26
N ARG A 484 0.75 15.86 2.49
CA ARG A 484 -0.05 14.93 3.30
C ARG A 484 -1.14 15.65 4.08
N ARG A 485 -2.37 15.26 3.86
CA ARG A 485 -3.56 15.82 4.53
C ARG A 485 -3.64 15.37 5.99
N THR A 486 -3.59 16.30 6.91
CA THR A 486 -4.05 16.09 8.30
C THR A 486 -5.51 16.54 8.39
N ARG A 487 -6.27 15.89 9.24
CA ARG A 487 -7.71 16.11 9.37
C ARG A 487 -8.07 17.06 10.50
N CYS A 488 -9.19 17.76 10.32
CA CYS A 488 -9.74 18.75 11.24
C CYS A 488 -10.71 18.09 12.24
N ALA A 489 -10.73 18.61 13.46
CA ALA A 489 -11.61 18.13 14.55
C ALA A 489 -13.04 18.65 14.48
N SER A 490 -13.49 19.16 13.32
CA SER A 490 -14.90 19.58 13.15
C SER A 490 -15.90 18.40 13.25
N CYS A 491 -15.39 17.19 13.38
CA CYS A 491 -16.22 15.98 13.58
C CYS A 491 -16.54 15.70 15.05
N TRP A 492 -16.03 16.50 15.99
CA TRP A 492 -16.24 16.24 17.43
C TRP A 492 -17.69 16.43 17.89
N ASN A 493 -18.47 17.25 17.18
CA ASN A 493 -19.83 17.61 17.58
C ASN A 493 -20.93 16.62 17.13
N ARG A 494 -20.57 15.46 16.59
CA ARG A 494 -21.55 14.46 16.16
C ARG A 494 -21.14 13.07 16.64
N ALA A 495 -21.51 12.76 17.88
CA ALA A 495 -21.36 11.48 18.56
C ALA A 495 -19.94 11.12 19.03
N PRO A 496 -19.79 10.35 20.11
CA PRO A 496 -18.49 9.95 20.65
C PRO A 496 -17.88 8.83 19.81
N ALA A 497 -17.36 9.18 18.65
CA ALA A 497 -16.67 8.23 17.80
C ALA A 497 -15.31 8.78 17.42
N VAL A 498 -14.31 7.93 17.44
CA VAL A 498 -13.01 8.21 16.83
C VAL A 498 -13.28 8.56 15.36
N CYS A 499 -13.01 9.79 14.96
CA CYS A 499 -13.25 10.23 13.61
C CYS A 499 -12.20 9.62 12.66
N CYS A 500 -12.51 8.48 12.11
CA CYS A 500 -11.85 7.94 10.94
C CYS A 500 -12.72 8.35 9.74
N CYS A 501 -12.43 9.50 9.12
CA CYS A 501 -13.25 9.98 8.02
C CYS A 501 -12.93 9.21 6.74
N SER A 502 -13.90 8.52 6.23
CA SER A 502 -13.93 8.03 4.87
C SER A 502 -15.03 8.79 4.11
N THR A 503 -14.70 9.31 2.95
CA THR A 503 -15.53 9.86 1.86
C THR A 503 -16.44 11.09 2.15
N PRO A 504 -16.55 12.04 1.22
CA PRO A 504 -17.49 13.14 1.33
C PRO A 504 -18.93 12.69 1.00
N PRO A 505 -19.93 13.13 1.74
CA PRO A 505 -21.32 12.81 1.40
C PRO A 505 -21.75 13.56 0.13
N SER A 506 -22.46 12.84 -0.71
CA SER A 506 -23.16 13.40 -1.86
C SER A 506 -24.18 14.44 -1.39
N ARG A 507 -24.26 15.56 -2.09
CA ARG A 507 -25.19 16.66 -1.81
C ARG A 507 -26.65 16.21 -1.82
N ARG A 508 -27.33 16.32 -0.70
CA ARG A 508 -28.78 16.56 -0.69
C ARG A 508 -29.08 17.67 0.32
N SER A 509 -29.73 18.69 -0.20
CA SER A 509 -30.19 19.88 0.52
C SER A 509 -31.39 19.56 1.41
N THR A 510 -31.33 19.93 2.68
CA THR A 510 -32.53 20.21 3.46
C THR A 510 -32.27 21.38 4.41
N ARG A 511 -33.11 22.39 4.25
CA ARG A 511 -33.18 23.59 5.10
C ARG A 511 -33.65 23.20 6.51
N VAL A 512 -33.02 23.73 7.54
CA VAL A 512 -33.62 23.82 8.88
C VAL A 512 -33.43 25.24 9.42
N ARG A 513 -34.48 25.73 10.01
CA ARG A 513 -34.68 27.10 10.50
C ARG A 513 -33.93 27.43 11.80
N ASN A 514 -33.69 28.72 11.96
CA ASN A 514 -33.11 29.43 13.09
C ASN A 514 -33.76 29.17 14.45
N SER A 515 -32.93 29.16 15.48
CA SER A 515 -33.33 29.60 16.83
C SER A 515 -32.14 30.25 17.55
N ALA A 516 -32.48 31.24 18.35
CA ALA A 516 -31.72 32.37 18.83
C ALA A 516 -30.57 32.09 19.84
N PRO A 517 -29.72 33.07 20.12
CA PRO A 517 -28.47 32.87 20.88
C PRO A 517 -28.66 33.02 22.40
N MET A 518 -27.90 32.22 23.13
CA MET A 518 -27.81 32.31 24.59
C MET A 518 -26.61 33.18 25.00
N VAL A 519 -26.89 34.20 25.77
CA VAL A 519 -25.92 35.19 26.26
C VAL A 519 -25.15 34.61 27.45
N CYS A 520 -23.84 34.58 27.37
CA CYS A 520 -23.00 34.23 28.51
C CYS A 520 -22.34 35.50 29.06
N ARG A 521 -22.64 35.80 30.34
CA ARG A 521 -22.11 36.97 31.03
C ARG A 521 -20.66 36.83 31.46
N ARG A 522 -19.89 37.89 31.26
CA ARG A 522 -18.54 38.13 31.78
C ARG A 522 -18.49 38.20 33.30
N ARG A 523 -17.49 37.65 33.94
CA ARG A 523 -17.00 38.10 35.22
C ARG A 523 -15.47 38.10 35.30
N ARG A 524 -14.98 39.29 35.55
CA ARG A 524 -13.89 39.89 36.35
C ARG A 524 -12.45 39.40 36.21
N ARG A 525 -11.64 40.43 36.06
CA ARG A 525 -10.18 40.50 36.05
C ARG A 525 -9.59 40.25 37.45
N TYR A 526 -8.43 39.64 37.50
CA TYR A 526 -7.49 39.80 38.59
C TYR A 526 -6.16 40.31 38.03
N SER A 527 -5.67 41.41 38.63
CA SER A 527 -4.39 42.06 38.36
C SER A 527 -3.33 41.53 39.32
N CYS A 528 -2.12 41.28 38.83
CA CYS A 528 -0.94 41.07 39.65
C CYS A 528 0.01 42.27 39.52
N PRO A 529 0.58 42.78 40.63
CA PRO A 529 1.61 43.81 40.55
C PRO A 529 3.01 43.19 40.47
N GLY A 530 3.89 43.89 39.76
CA GLY A 530 5.27 43.50 39.57
C GLY A 530 6.16 43.84 40.74
N ASN A 531 7.35 43.32 40.74
CA ASN A 531 8.56 44.13 41.04
C ASN A 531 9.86 43.49 40.55
N MET A 532 10.72 44.37 40.10
CA MET A 532 12.07 44.18 39.62
C MET A 532 13.04 43.72 40.70
N ARG A 533 14.12 43.06 40.36
CA ARG A 533 15.49 43.58 40.51
C ARG A 533 16.50 42.69 39.78
N SER A 534 17.40 43.38 39.13
CA SER A 534 18.62 42.94 38.46
C SER A 534 19.73 42.61 39.46
N THR A 535 20.62 41.70 39.12
CA THR A 535 22.04 41.77 39.46
C THR A 535 22.91 41.00 38.48
N THR A 536 23.99 41.67 38.15
CA THR A 536 25.03 41.40 37.17
C THR A 536 26.13 40.47 37.68
N ALA A 537 26.73 39.74 36.74
CA ALA A 537 28.15 39.46 36.51
C ALA A 537 28.96 38.54 37.46
N ARG A 538 29.69 37.59 36.95
CA ARG A 538 31.09 37.68 36.56
C ARG A 538 31.63 36.33 36.02
N THR A 539 32.46 36.49 35.03
CA THR A 539 33.35 35.54 34.38
C THR A 539 34.45 35.00 35.27
N ALA A 540 34.88 33.78 35.05
CA ALA A 540 36.27 33.35 35.31
C ALA A 540 36.66 32.17 34.41
N SER A 541 37.82 32.30 33.84
CA SER A 541 38.46 31.47 32.80
C SER A 541 39.34 30.36 33.39
N ALA A 542 39.38 29.22 32.63
CA ALA A 542 40.47 28.28 32.32
C ALA A 542 41.54 27.92 33.39
N PRO A 543 42.37 26.84 33.25
CA PRO A 543 43.03 26.42 32.01
C PRO A 543 43.13 24.88 31.75
N MET A 544 43.66 24.60 30.59
CA MET A 544 44.08 23.31 29.99
C MET A 544 45.14 22.53 30.79
N ARG A 545 45.13 21.22 30.63
CA ARG A 545 46.37 20.43 30.53
C ARG A 545 46.21 19.17 29.68
N SER A 546 47.27 18.85 29.06
CA SER A 546 47.70 18.03 27.95
C SER A 546 47.63 16.52 28.12
N THR A 547 47.57 15.89 26.97
CA THR A 547 47.72 14.47 26.61
C THR A 547 49.02 13.81 27.10
N PRO A 548 49.14 12.45 27.08
CA PRO A 548 49.87 11.88 25.96
C PRO A 548 49.37 10.55 25.41
N THR A 549 49.81 10.32 24.20
CA THR A 549 49.70 9.20 23.26
C THR A 549 50.24 7.87 23.77
N ALA A 550 49.68 6.76 23.29
CA ALA A 550 50.44 5.54 23.05
C ALA A 550 49.68 4.59 22.08
N SER A 551 50.40 4.11 21.19
CA SER A 551 50.44 3.27 20.05
C SER A 551 49.69 1.91 20.07
N ALA A 552 49.26 1.54 18.87
CA ALA A 552 48.83 0.21 18.49
C ALA A 552 50.00 -0.79 18.36
N PRO A 553 49.70 -2.08 18.31
CA PRO A 553 50.10 -2.78 17.09
C PRO A 553 49.03 -3.77 16.55
N ALA A 554 49.27 -4.07 15.29
CA ALA A 554 48.47 -4.90 14.42
C ALA A 554 48.61 -6.41 14.70
N CYS A 555 47.53 -7.14 14.40
CA CYS A 555 47.55 -8.38 13.61
C CYS A 555 46.13 -8.59 13.09
#